data_12a2420b84f3093030a30ec252f1728b
#
_entry.id   12a2420b84f3093030a30ec252f1728b
#
_cell.length_a   1.000
_cell.length_b   1.000
_cell.length_c   1.000
_cell.angle_alpha   90.00
_cell.angle_beta   90.00
_cell.angle_gamma   90.00
#
_symmetry.space_group_name_H-M   'P 1'
#
loop_
_entity.id
_entity.type
_entity.pdbx_description
1 polymer ?
#
loop_
_entity_poly.entity_id
_entity_poly.type
_entity_poly.pdbx_seq_one_letter_code
_entity_poly.pdbx_strand_id
1 'polypeptide(L)'
;MNYKKTNTYKSFLKSKYYCLKHTNYFDIYDDLFEKYRNKKITFVEIGIFSGGSLFMWRNYFGKKARIIGIDLNPESKKFEKYGFEIFIGDQSKKSFWKKFFKKIGKVDVVLDDGGHTNYQQV
;
A
#
# COMPACT_ATOMS: atom_id res chain seq x y z
N MET A 1 -4.11 6.87 -22.66
CA MET A 1 -5.18 6.83 -21.65
C MET A 1 -5.03 8.00 -20.69
N ASN A 2 -6.13 8.61 -20.32
CA ASN A 2 -6.09 9.74 -19.38
C ASN A 2 -6.10 9.23 -17.94
N TYR A 3 -4.97 9.29 -17.25
CA TYR A 3 -4.83 8.80 -15.88
C TYR A 3 -5.78 9.47 -14.88
N LYS A 4 -6.22 10.70 -15.17
CA LYS A 4 -7.12 11.45 -14.27
C LYS A 4 -8.52 10.85 -14.18
N LYS A 5 -8.88 9.96 -15.10
CA LYS A 5 -10.17 9.25 -15.07
C LYS A 5 -10.12 7.96 -14.26
N THR A 6 -8.94 7.51 -13.85
CA THR A 6 -8.80 6.25 -13.11
C THR A 6 -9.34 6.39 -11.69
N ASN A 7 -9.78 5.27 -11.14
CA ASN A 7 -10.20 5.22 -9.75
C ASN A 7 -9.04 5.39 -8.79
N THR A 8 -7.85 4.97 -9.20
CA THR A 8 -6.64 5.17 -8.39
C THR A 8 -6.30 6.66 -8.27
N TYR A 9 -6.39 7.41 -9.35
CA TYR A 9 -6.15 8.86 -9.30
C TYR A 9 -7.19 9.56 -8.44
N LYS A 10 -8.45 9.19 -8.56
CA LYS A 10 -9.52 9.75 -7.73
C LYS A 10 -9.30 9.46 -6.26
N SER A 11 -8.83 8.27 -5.93
CA SER A 11 -8.50 7.88 -4.56
C SER A 11 -7.26 8.61 -4.04
N PHE A 12 -6.30 8.86 -4.92
CA PHE A 12 -5.13 9.68 -4.61
C PHE A 12 -5.53 11.09 -4.20
N LEU A 13 -6.46 11.70 -4.93
CA LEU A 13 -6.95 13.05 -4.62
C LEU A 13 -7.66 13.12 -3.28
N LYS A 14 -8.24 12.02 -2.82
CA LYS A 14 -8.95 11.94 -1.55
C LYS A 14 -8.04 11.57 -0.37
N SER A 15 -6.75 11.38 -0.61
CA SER A 15 -5.83 10.99 0.45
C SER A 15 -5.72 12.09 1.49
N LYS A 16 -5.81 11.70 2.76
CA LYS A 16 -5.70 12.62 3.90
C LYS A 16 -4.29 13.17 4.08
N TYR A 17 -3.28 12.40 3.72
CA TYR A 17 -1.88 12.78 3.86
C TYR A 17 -1.24 12.88 2.48
N TYR A 18 -0.12 13.61 2.43
CA TYR A 18 0.65 13.73 1.21
C TYR A 18 1.02 12.35 0.66
N CYS A 19 0.79 12.17 -0.63
CA CYS A 19 1.08 10.92 -1.31
C CYS A 19 1.76 11.24 -2.63
N LEU A 20 2.98 10.72 -2.80
CA LEU A 20 3.76 10.92 -4.01
C LEU A 20 3.71 9.67 -4.87
N LYS A 21 3.03 9.76 -6.01
CA LYS A 21 2.94 8.67 -6.98
C LYS A 21 3.20 9.21 -8.38
N HIS A 22 3.86 8.40 -9.20
CA HIS A 22 4.04 8.75 -10.60
C HIS A 22 2.71 8.63 -11.33
N THR A 23 2.35 9.66 -12.09
CA THR A 23 1.04 9.73 -12.75
C THR A 23 0.80 8.62 -13.77
N ASN A 24 1.85 8.14 -14.41
CA ASN A 24 1.71 7.05 -15.38
C ASN A 24 1.41 5.69 -14.74
N TYR A 25 1.49 5.59 -13.42
CA TYR A 25 1.17 4.34 -12.73
C TYR A 25 -0.31 4.21 -12.39
N PHE A 26 -1.08 5.28 -12.44
CA PHE A 26 -2.51 5.21 -12.09
C PHE A 26 -3.29 4.29 -13.02
N ASP A 27 -3.00 4.32 -14.31
CA ASP A 27 -3.63 3.40 -15.26
C ASP A 27 -3.28 1.96 -14.98
N ILE A 28 -2.01 1.72 -14.65
CA ILE A 28 -1.51 0.38 -14.34
C ILE A 28 -2.18 -0.15 -13.07
N TYR A 29 -2.31 0.69 -12.05
CA TYR A 29 -2.95 0.30 -10.80
C TYR A 29 -4.41 -0.08 -11.02
N ASP A 30 -5.14 0.69 -11.82
CA ASP A 30 -6.53 0.36 -12.13
C ASP A 30 -6.64 -0.98 -12.86
N ASP A 31 -5.78 -1.22 -13.85
CA ASP A 31 -5.80 -2.47 -14.60
C ASP A 31 -5.54 -3.68 -13.70
N LEU A 32 -4.58 -3.55 -12.78
CA LEU A 32 -4.16 -4.66 -11.93
C LEU A 32 -5.07 -4.89 -10.73
N PHE A 33 -5.60 -3.82 -10.17
CA PHE A 33 -6.21 -3.86 -8.83
C PHE A 33 -7.73 -3.68 -8.82
N GLU A 34 -8.34 -3.29 -9.91
CA GLU A 34 -9.77 -3.00 -9.94
C GLU A 34 -10.62 -4.19 -9.46
N LYS A 35 -10.22 -5.40 -9.79
CA LYS A 35 -10.94 -6.62 -9.38
C LYS A 35 -10.98 -6.82 -7.86
N TYR A 36 -10.11 -6.16 -7.12
CA TYR A 36 -10.04 -6.27 -5.66
C TYR A 36 -10.82 -5.19 -4.94
N ARG A 37 -11.40 -4.24 -5.66
CA ARG A 37 -12.13 -3.14 -5.02
C ARG A 37 -13.39 -3.64 -4.32
N ASN A 38 -13.64 -3.08 -3.14
CA ASN A 38 -14.82 -3.37 -2.32
C ASN A 38 -14.92 -4.83 -1.89
N LYS A 39 -13.79 -5.49 -1.78
CA LYS A 39 -13.72 -6.90 -1.37
C LYS A 39 -12.89 -7.07 -0.12
N LYS A 40 -13.09 -8.19 0.54
CA LYS A 40 -12.32 -8.60 1.71
C LYS A 40 -10.96 -9.13 1.24
N ILE A 41 -10.01 -8.25 1.07
CA ILE A 41 -8.66 -8.63 0.63
C ILE A 41 -7.63 -8.16 1.64
N THR A 42 -6.42 -8.72 1.54
CA THR A 42 -5.26 -8.25 2.28
C THR A 42 -4.28 -7.61 1.30
N PHE A 43 -4.06 -6.33 1.49
CA PHE A 43 -3.16 -5.51 0.67
C PHE A 43 -1.98 -5.07 1.52
N VAL A 44 -0.77 -5.26 1.00
CA VAL A 44 0.46 -4.88 1.69
C VAL A 44 1.24 -3.87 0.84
N GLU A 45 1.61 -2.75 1.43
CA GLU A 45 2.50 -1.78 0.80
C GLU A 45 3.81 -1.70 1.58
N ILE A 46 4.92 -1.80 0.87
CA ILE A 46 6.26 -1.70 1.43
C ILE A 46 6.78 -0.29 1.18
N GLY A 47 7.25 0.39 2.24
CA GLY A 47 7.76 1.75 2.12
C GLY A 47 6.65 2.79 2.08
N ILE A 48 6.09 3.10 3.22
CA ILE A 48 4.89 3.94 3.29
C ILE A 48 5.19 5.44 3.49
N PHE A 49 6.44 5.79 3.72
CA PHE A 49 6.88 7.20 3.85
C PHE A 49 5.98 8.04 4.77
N SER A 50 5.30 9.03 4.21
CA SER A 50 4.41 9.91 4.96
C SER A 50 3.02 9.30 5.23
N GLY A 51 2.77 8.09 4.76
CA GLY A 51 1.50 7.40 4.98
C GLY A 51 0.37 7.80 4.05
N GLY A 52 0.57 8.77 3.17
CA GLY A 52 -0.47 9.23 2.26
C GLY A 52 -0.97 8.13 1.34
N SER A 53 -0.08 7.23 0.92
CA SER A 53 -0.43 6.12 0.06
C SER A 53 -1.39 5.13 0.74
N LEU A 54 -1.27 4.93 2.04
CA LEU A 54 -2.20 4.08 2.78
C LEU A 54 -3.64 4.60 2.70
N PHE A 55 -3.81 5.91 2.82
CA PHE A 55 -5.13 6.54 2.71
C PHE A 55 -5.67 6.45 1.29
N MET A 56 -4.80 6.60 0.30
CA MET A 56 -5.17 6.41 -1.11
C MET A 56 -5.72 5.00 -1.33
N TRP A 57 -5.03 3.98 -0.83
CA TRP A 57 -5.45 2.60 -1.01
C TRP A 57 -6.73 2.28 -0.24
N ARG A 58 -6.90 2.87 0.95
CA ARG A 58 -8.16 2.73 1.69
C ARG A 58 -9.33 3.30 0.89
N ASN A 59 -9.13 4.45 0.27
CA ASN A 59 -10.16 5.05 -0.58
C ASN A 59 -10.44 4.19 -1.82
N TYR A 60 -9.41 3.59 -2.36
CA TYR A 60 -9.51 2.78 -3.57
C TYR A 60 -10.16 1.42 -3.30
N PHE A 61 -9.64 0.67 -2.33
CA PHE A 61 -10.10 -0.70 -2.06
C PHE A 61 -11.37 -0.76 -1.21
N GLY A 62 -11.67 0.28 -0.45
CA GLY A 62 -12.86 0.32 0.37
C GLY A 62 -12.63 -0.18 1.79
N LYS A 63 -13.70 -0.21 2.57
CA LYS A 63 -13.65 -0.49 4.01
C LYS A 63 -13.37 -1.95 4.35
N LYS A 64 -13.67 -2.86 3.44
CA LYS A 64 -13.51 -4.30 3.70
C LYS A 64 -12.07 -4.77 3.59
N ALA A 65 -11.21 -4.00 2.95
CA ALA A 65 -9.83 -4.38 2.75
C ALA A 65 -9.03 -4.24 4.03
N ARG A 66 -8.16 -5.21 4.25
CA ARG A 66 -7.13 -5.14 5.28
C ARG A 66 -5.91 -4.50 4.65
N ILE A 67 -5.51 -3.33 5.13
CA ILE A 67 -4.39 -2.58 4.55
C ILE A 67 -3.23 -2.56 5.52
N ILE A 68 -2.11 -3.07 5.08
CA ILE A 68 -0.91 -3.27 5.89
C ILE A 68 0.23 -2.48 5.27
N GLY A 69 0.93 -1.72 6.11
CA GLY A 69 2.14 -1.01 5.70
C GLY A 69 3.38 -1.60 6.34
N ILE A 70 4.45 -1.68 5.59
CA ILE A 70 5.77 -2.12 6.09
C ILE A 70 6.74 -0.97 5.90
N ASP A 71 7.48 -0.63 6.95
CA ASP A 71 8.47 0.44 6.88
C ASP A 71 9.63 0.15 7.84
N LEU A 72 10.78 0.74 7.55
CA LEU A 72 11.92 0.71 8.45
C LEU A 72 11.78 1.72 9.60
N ASN A 73 11.05 2.80 9.39
CA ASN A 73 10.93 3.88 10.35
C ASN A 73 9.87 3.54 11.41
N PRO A 74 10.28 3.41 12.70
CA PRO A 74 9.33 3.09 13.76
C PRO A 74 8.20 4.12 13.93
N GLU A 75 8.40 5.35 13.50
CA GLU A 75 7.37 6.38 13.59
C GLU A 75 6.15 6.06 12.73
N SER A 76 6.30 5.20 11.73
CA SER A 76 5.17 4.78 10.91
C SER A 76 4.07 4.07 11.69
N LYS A 77 4.38 3.57 12.89
CA LYS A 77 3.36 2.97 13.76
C LYS A 77 2.21 3.90 14.09
N LYS A 78 2.43 5.21 14.00
CA LYS A 78 1.38 6.21 14.26
C LYS A 78 0.17 6.05 13.34
N PHE A 79 0.34 5.44 12.17
CA PHE A 79 -0.75 5.25 11.23
C PHE A 79 -1.74 4.18 11.66
N GLU A 80 -1.40 3.37 12.66
CA GLU A 80 -2.33 2.34 13.17
C GLU A 80 -3.60 2.94 13.75
N LYS A 81 -3.56 4.14 14.25
CA LYS A 81 -4.75 4.81 14.79
C LYS A 81 -5.82 5.10 13.74
N TYR A 82 -5.47 5.01 12.47
CA TYR A 82 -6.41 5.23 11.37
C TYR A 82 -6.95 3.93 10.77
N GLY A 83 -6.67 2.79 11.40
CA GLY A 83 -7.19 1.50 10.96
C GLY A 83 -6.26 0.71 10.05
N PHE A 84 -5.01 1.14 9.92
CA PHE A 84 -4.00 0.39 9.19
C PHE A 84 -3.22 -0.50 10.14
N GLU A 85 -2.65 -1.60 9.62
CA GLU A 85 -1.72 -2.42 10.40
C GLU A 85 -0.32 -2.09 9.92
N ILE A 86 0.58 -1.79 10.85
CA ILE A 86 1.93 -1.36 10.52
C ILE A 86 2.95 -2.33 11.10
N PHE A 87 3.85 -2.81 10.25
CA PHE A 87 4.95 -3.67 10.64
C PHE A 87 6.26 -2.93 10.38
N ILE A 88 7.07 -2.83 11.41
CA ILE A 88 8.37 -2.19 11.31
C ILE A 88 9.41 -3.29 11.10
N GLY A 89 10.17 -3.17 10.04
CA GLY A 89 11.19 -4.15 9.74
C GLY A 89 11.85 -3.92 8.39
N ASP A 90 12.88 -4.72 8.16
CA ASP A 90 13.71 -4.62 6.96
C ASP A 90 13.25 -5.67 5.94
N GLN A 91 12.76 -5.20 4.82
CA GLN A 91 12.27 -6.08 3.75
C GLN A 91 13.37 -6.94 3.13
N SER A 92 14.63 -6.60 3.34
CA SER A 92 15.76 -7.41 2.84
C SER A 92 16.03 -8.64 3.70
N LYS A 93 15.41 -8.75 4.86
CA LYS A 93 15.65 -9.85 5.81
C LYS A 93 14.63 -10.96 5.65
N LYS A 94 15.10 -12.18 5.37
CA LYS A 94 14.22 -13.36 5.30
C LYS A 94 13.47 -13.59 6.61
N SER A 95 14.13 -13.35 7.74
CA SER A 95 13.52 -13.55 9.05
C SER A 95 12.32 -12.63 9.28
N PHE A 96 12.36 -11.41 8.74
CA PHE A 96 11.24 -10.48 8.81
C PHE A 96 10.03 -11.07 8.08
N TRP A 97 10.21 -11.53 6.85
CA TRP A 97 9.12 -12.07 6.04
C TRP A 97 8.51 -13.33 6.65
N LYS A 98 9.35 -14.19 7.21
CA LYS A 98 8.90 -15.41 7.85
C LYS A 98 7.94 -15.12 9.00
N LYS A 99 8.32 -14.17 9.86
CA LYS A 99 7.47 -13.73 10.97
C LYS A 99 6.22 -13.03 10.49
N PHE A 100 6.37 -12.19 9.47
CA PHE A 100 5.28 -11.42 8.89
C PHE A 100 4.18 -12.34 8.37
N PHE A 101 4.53 -13.27 7.49
CA PHE A 101 3.54 -14.18 6.90
C PHE A 101 2.93 -15.14 7.91
N LYS A 102 3.68 -15.51 8.92
CA LYS A 102 3.15 -16.34 10.01
C LYS A 102 2.03 -15.60 10.75
N LYS A 103 2.18 -14.29 10.92
CA LYS A 103 1.23 -13.46 11.64
C LYS A 103 0.04 -13.04 10.77
N ILE A 104 0.29 -12.73 9.51
CA ILE A 104 -0.72 -12.17 8.61
C ILE A 104 -1.51 -13.24 7.86
N GLY A 105 -0.85 -14.31 7.47
CA GLY A 105 -1.46 -15.34 6.66
C GLY A 105 -1.46 -14.98 5.18
N LYS A 106 -2.58 -15.21 4.50
CA LYS A 106 -2.67 -14.98 3.06
C LYS A 106 -2.66 -13.50 2.72
N VAL A 107 -1.89 -13.16 1.68
CA VAL A 107 -1.83 -11.80 1.12
C VAL A 107 -2.28 -11.85 -0.33
N ASP A 108 -3.16 -10.94 -0.71
CA ASP A 108 -3.68 -10.87 -2.08
C ASP A 108 -2.84 -9.97 -2.99
N VAL A 109 -2.35 -8.86 -2.46
CA VAL A 109 -1.57 -7.89 -3.23
C VAL A 109 -0.41 -7.36 -2.40
N VAL A 110 0.78 -7.34 -3.00
CA VAL A 110 1.96 -6.69 -2.42
C VAL A 110 2.45 -5.63 -3.39
N LEU A 111 2.59 -4.42 -2.93
CA LEU A 111 3.13 -3.32 -3.70
C LEU A 111 4.42 -2.83 -3.04
N ASP A 112 5.53 -2.91 -3.74
CA ASP A 112 6.80 -2.39 -3.26
C ASP A 112 7.04 -0.99 -3.82
N ASP A 113 6.92 0.00 -2.97
CA ASP A 113 7.10 1.38 -3.33
C ASP A 113 8.17 2.03 -2.46
N GLY A 114 8.94 1.22 -1.73
CA GLY A 114 9.89 1.70 -0.74
C GLY A 114 11.29 1.97 -1.26
N GLY A 115 11.60 1.48 -2.44
CA GLY A 115 12.94 1.65 -3.00
C GLY A 115 13.09 2.96 -3.72
N HIS A 116 14.07 3.76 -3.30
CA HIS A 116 14.36 5.01 -4.01
C HIS A 116 14.88 4.76 -5.41
N THR A 117 15.47 3.62 -5.63
CA THR A 117 16.03 3.25 -6.92
C THR A 117 15.00 2.67 -7.86
N ASN A 118 13.84 2.32 -7.36
CA ASN A 118 12.76 1.73 -8.13
C ASN A 118 13.07 0.36 -8.73
N TYR A 119 14.11 -0.28 -8.26
CA TYR A 119 14.50 -1.57 -8.80
C TYR A 119 14.12 -2.73 -7.91
N GLN A 120 13.47 -2.45 -6.82
CA GLN A 120 13.06 -3.46 -5.86
C GLN A 120 11.66 -3.94 -6.19
N GLN A 121 11.48 -4.36 -7.40
CA GLN A 121 10.22 -4.91 -7.82
C GLN A 121 10.12 -6.34 -7.33
N VAL A 122 9.02 -6.65 -6.77
CA VAL A 122 8.76 -8.00 -6.28
C VAL A 122 8.26 -8.89 -7.40
#